data_e90d9547ae344b0c5f1c0075856e6c51
#
_entry.id   e90d9547ae344b0c5f1c0075856e6c51
#
_cell.length_a   1.000
_cell.length_b   1.000
_cell.length_c   1.000
_cell.angle_alpha   90.00
_cell.angle_beta   90.00
_cell.angle_gamma   90.00
#
_symmetry.space_group_name_H-M   'P 1'
#
loop_
_entity.id
_entity.type
_entity.pdbx_description
1 polymer ?
#
loop_
_entity_poly.entity_id
_entity_poly.type
_entity_poly.pdbx_seq_one_letter_code
_entity_poly.pdbx_strand_id
1 'polypeptide(L)'
;MFEEPMNFLFFIPPILFVVIFITVIVSIVKSSKKAKESYERRVNKIQMTQGANIEKYYQMLTTDPELVKRRKQAVHNGKIIGIGLLLLFASFFTGLFFIGIPIFIICIIYTAKHGNAYSSYYKQHIIGVALKDYDNNLSYFPTEGISSQEYNYAHFESYDRYHSEDLIKGDLDGLPFVISDVHTEDRREDSDGDTYYVTLFHGPVAILTLEKPTNIQVSIIDNTIHLGTGDTYLEMDNPEFEEHYDVYTDDKVKAMRFLTPSVTNKILDLRKSYDLHFEIKLLDQLVYFRFEIGELFVPNASDTRKEAMDIALYFEILNGIKDVMKEINNSIEFLKK
;
A
#
# COMPACT_ATOMS: atom_id res chain seq x y z
N MET A 1 6.55 -42.28 -46.42
CA MET A 1 7.54 -41.19 -46.28
C MET A 1 6.74 -40.05 -45.57
N PHE A 2 6.73 -40.11 -44.25
CA PHE A 2 6.02 -39.11 -43.42
C PHE A 2 7.08 -38.06 -43.04
N GLU A 3 6.90 -36.83 -43.58
CA GLU A 3 7.68 -35.68 -43.12
C GLU A 3 7.14 -35.27 -41.76
N GLU A 4 7.97 -35.32 -40.75
CA GLU A 4 7.66 -34.74 -39.43
C GLU A 4 7.59 -33.21 -39.56
N PRO A 5 6.61 -32.52 -38.93
CA PRO A 5 6.61 -31.09 -38.88
C PRO A 5 7.75 -30.64 -37.97
N MET A 6 8.75 -30.00 -38.60
CA MET A 6 9.84 -29.33 -37.91
C MET A 6 9.27 -28.34 -36.91
N ASN A 7 9.51 -28.55 -35.61
CA ASN A 7 9.14 -27.68 -34.52
C ASN A 7 9.73 -26.27 -34.71
N PHE A 8 8.93 -25.37 -35.23
CA PHE A 8 9.26 -23.94 -35.43
C PHE A 8 9.45 -23.16 -34.11
N LEU A 9 9.26 -23.79 -32.96
CA LEU A 9 9.36 -23.19 -31.62
C LEU A 9 10.80 -22.98 -31.11
N PHE A 10 11.84 -23.45 -31.83
CA PHE A 10 13.23 -23.37 -31.37
C PHE A 10 14.05 -22.20 -31.96
N PHE A 11 13.50 -21.37 -32.81
CA PHE A 11 14.20 -20.22 -33.36
C PHE A 11 13.42 -18.92 -33.20
N ILE A 12 13.16 -18.49 -31.97
CA ILE A 12 13.03 -17.06 -31.72
C ILE A 12 14.45 -16.49 -31.89
N PRO A 13 14.70 -15.65 -32.92
CA PRO A 13 16.05 -15.13 -33.11
C PRO A 13 16.50 -14.45 -31.83
N PRO A 14 17.74 -14.61 -31.39
CA PRO A 14 18.26 -13.96 -30.16
C PRO A 14 17.95 -12.45 -30.09
N ILE A 15 17.87 -11.83 -31.27
CA ILE A 15 17.49 -10.41 -31.43
C ILE A 15 16.07 -10.12 -30.96
N LEU A 16 15.09 -10.98 -31.26
CA LEU A 16 13.71 -10.77 -30.83
C LEU A 16 13.57 -10.88 -29.30
N PHE A 17 14.27 -11.83 -28.70
CA PHE A 17 14.34 -11.97 -27.24
C PHE A 17 14.97 -10.73 -26.57
N VAL A 18 16.07 -10.22 -27.15
CA VAL A 18 16.72 -8.99 -26.68
C VAL A 18 15.77 -7.78 -26.82
N VAL A 19 15.03 -7.67 -27.92
CA VAL A 19 14.07 -6.58 -28.13
C VAL A 19 12.93 -6.67 -27.12
N ILE A 20 12.34 -7.85 -26.89
CA ILE A 20 11.29 -8.06 -25.87
C ILE A 20 11.83 -7.71 -24.48
N PHE A 21 13.02 -8.20 -24.12
CA PHE A 21 13.66 -7.94 -22.84
C PHE A 21 13.93 -6.44 -22.61
N ILE A 22 14.45 -5.75 -23.63
CA ILE A 22 14.66 -4.28 -23.58
C ILE A 22 13.31 -3.55 -23.43
N THR A 23 12.28 -3.98 -24.15
CA THR A 23 10.94 -3.37 -24.08
C THR A 23 10.33 -3.53 -22.68
N VAL A 24 10.45 -4.73 -22.10
CA VAL A 24 10.01 -5.00 -20.72
C VAL A 24 10.80 -4.16 -19.72
N ILE A 25 12.14 -4.10 -19.84
CA ILE A 25 12.95 -3.24 -18.97
C ILE A 25 12.57 -1.77 -19.11
N VAL A 26 12.40 -1.27 -20.33
CA VAL A 26 11.99 0.13 -20.57
C VAL A 26 10.62 0.41 -19.96
N SER A 27 9.67 -0.53 -20.05
CA SER A 27 8.35 -0.42 -19.44
C SER A 27 8.44 -0.38 -17.92
N ILE A 28 9.20 -1.29 -17.31
CA ILE A 28 9.46 -1.33 -15.86
C ILE A 28 10.14 -0.03 -15.40
N VAL A 29 11.13 0.45 -16.13
CA VAL A 29 11.84 1.71 -15.81
C VAL A 29 10.92 2.92 -15.91
N LYS A 30 10.02 2.97 -16.92
CA LYS A 30 9.03 4.07 -17.05
C LYS A 30 8.01 4.05 -15.90
N SER A 31 7.47 2.89 -15.56
CA SER A 31 6.54 2.72 -14.44
C SER A 31 7.21 3.11 -13.12
N SER A 32 8.44 2.61 -12.89
CA SER A 32 9.26 2.94 -11.74
C SER A 32 9.56 4.44 -11.64
N LYS A 33 9.77 5.13 -12.77
CA LYS A 33 10.07 6.58 -12.77
C LYS A 33 8.87 7.40 -12.27
N LYS A 34 7.65 7.12 -12.74
CA LYS A 34 6.43 7.82 -12.31
C LYS A 34 6.15 7.59 -10.82
N ALA A 35 6.28 6.35 -10.35
CA ALA A 35 6.16 6.02 -8.93
C ALA A 35 7.23 6.73 -8.08
N LYS A 36 8.47 6.82 -8.58
CA LYS A 36 9.56 7.52 -7.91
C LYS A 36 9.31 9.03 -7.82
N GLU A 37 8.81 9.67 -8.88
CA GLU A 37 8.48 11.10 -8.87
C GLU A 37 7.35 11.43 -7.89
N SER A 38 6.31 10.60 -7.80
CA SER A 38 5.24 10.73 -6.81
C SER A 38 5.79 10.56 -5.38
N TYR A 39 6.61 9.53 -5.17
CA TYR A 39 7.28 9.30 -3.90
C TYR A 39 8.18 10.48 -3.50
N GLU A 40 9.01 11.01 -4.41
CA GLU A 40 9.87 12.16 -4.14
C GLU A 40 9.08 13.43 -3.76
N ARG A 41 7.91 13.66 -4.38
CA ARG A 41 7.02 14.77 -3.99
C ARG A 41 6.51 14.61 -2.56
N ARG A 42 6.05 13.41 -2.18
CA ARG A 42 5.62 13.08 -0.80
C ARG A 42 6.75 13.31 0.20
N VAL A 43 7.93 12.77 -0.10
CA VAL A 43 9.14 12.90 0.73
C VAL A 43 9.51 14.35 0.96
N ASN A 44 9.53 15.18 -0.08
CA ASN A 44 9.88 16.61 0.06
C ASN A 44 8.89 17.34 0.98
N LYS A 45 7.58 17.04 0.86
CA LYS A 45 6.57 17.62 1.77
C LYS A 45 6.76 17.16 3.21
N ILE A 46 6.98 15.87 3.44
CA ILE A 46 7.25 15.33 4.79
C ILE A 46 8.52 15.91 5.39
N GLN A 47 9.60 16.06 4.61
CA GLN A 47 10.84 16.67 5.09
C GLN A 47 10.64 18.11 5.55
N MET A 48 9.80 18.88 4.85
CA MET A 48 9.51 20.26 5.23
C MET A 48 8.68 20.37 6.51
N THR A 49 7.79 19.42 6.75
CA THR A 49 6.85 19.43 7.89
C THR A 49 7.34 18.63 9.09
N GLN A 50 8.08 17.53 8.87
CA GLN A 50 8.38 16.49 9.86
C GLN A 50 9.88 16.12 9.92
N GLY A 51 10.76 17.00 9.53
CA GLY A 51 12.21 16.73 9.47
C GLY A 51 12.79 16.16 10.78
N ALA A 52 12.30 16.62 11.93
CA ALA A 52 12.73 16.13 13.25
C ALA A 52 12.30 14.68 13.50
N ASN A 53 11.09 14.28 13.07
CA ASN A 53 10.60 12.92 13.21
C ASN A 53 11.36 11.96 12.29
N ILE A 54 11.65 12.36 11.05
CA ILE A 54 12.46 11.54 10.13
C ILE A 54 13.85 11.29 10.73
N GLU A 55 14.50 12.30 11.29
CA GLU A 55 15.81 12.13 11.91
C GLU A 55 15.75 11.19 13.12
N LYS A 56 14.71 11.27 13.95
CA LYS A 56 14.46 10.34 15.07
C LYS A 56 14.37 8.89 14.58
N TYR A 57 13.55 8.61 13.54
CA TYR A 57 13.43 7.26 13.00
C TYR A 57 14.72 6.80 12.31
N TYR A 58 15.42 7.70 11.62
CA TYR A 58 16.73 7.39 11.04
C TYR A 58 17.76 6.99 12.10
N GLN A 59 17.83 7.71 13.22
CA GLN A 59 18.68 7.34 14.36
C GLN A 59 18.27 5.96 14.91
N MET A 60 17.00 5.73 15.13
CA MET A 60 16.49 4.44 15.60
C MET A 60 16.91 3.28 14.67
N LEU A 61 16.81 3.48 13.37
CA LEU A 61 17.19 2.50 12.35
C LEU A 61 18.71 2.28 12.23
N THR A 62 19.53 3.25 12.62
CA THR A 62 21.00 3.19 12.47
C THR A 62 21.73 2.80 13.76
N THR A 63 21.11 3.00 14.93
CA THR A 63 21.75 2.72 16.23
C THR A 63 21.46 1.32 16.77
N ASP A 64 20.41 0.62 16.27
CA ASP A 64 20.13 -0.76 16.69
C ASP A 64 21.17 -1.73 16.10
N PRO A 65 22.01 -2.39 16.93
CA PRO A 65 23.13 -3.19 16.42
C PRO A 65 22.65 -4.46 15.69
N GLU A 66 21.55 -5.07 16.14
CA GLU A 66 21.04 -6.30 15.53
C GLU A 66 20.36 -5.97 14.20
N LEU A 67 19.61 -4.88 14.11
CA LEU A 67 19.03 -4.41 12.84
C LEU A 67 20.12 -4.10 11.83
N VAL A 68 21.17 -3.37 12.22
CA VAL A 68 22.31 -3.03 11.34
C VAL A 68 23.00 -4.29 10.83
N LYS A 69 23.20 -5.30 11.68
CA LYS A 69 23.77 -6.59 11.29
C LYS A 69 22.89 -7.30 10.27
N ARG A 70 21.58 -7.41 10.52
CA ARG A 70 20.62 -8.07 9.62
C ARG A 70 20.48 -7.32 8.29
N ARG A 71 20.51 -5.99 8.33
CA ARG A 71 20.53 -5.14 7.13
C ARG A 71 21.74 -5.45 6.25
N LYS A 72 22.96 -5.48 6.81
CA LYS A 72 24.17 -5.85 6.06
C LYS A 72 24.04 -7.21 5.42
N GLN A 73 23.46 -8.17 6.10
CA GLN A 73 23.23 -9.53 5.57
C GLN A 73 22.17 -9.51 4.45
N ALA A 74 21.07 -8.76 4.60
CA ALA A 74 20.04 -8.61 3.56
C ALA A 74 20.62 -7.99 2.28
N VAL A 75 21.41 -6.92 2.41
CA VAL A 75 22.10 -6.29 1.28
C VAL A 75 23.10 -7.25 0.62
N HIS A 76 23.84 -8.03 1.40
CA HIS A 76 24.75 -9.05 0.87
C HIS A 76 24.00 -10.12 0.08
N ASN A 77 22.88 -10.61 0.62
CA ASN A 77 22.01 -11.57 -0.06
C ASN A 77 21.46 -11.02 -1.38
N GLY A 78 21.04 -9.76 -1.41
CA GLY A 78 20.61 -9.08 -2.64
C GLY A 78 21.70 -9.05 -3.71
N LYS A 79 22.97 -8.81 -3.32
CA LYS A 79 24.11 -8.87 -4.25
C LYS A 79 24.33 -10.27 -4.80
N ILE A 80 24.16 -11.31 -3.99
CA ILE A 80 24.27 -12.72 -4.46
C ILE A 80 23.22 -13.02 -5.52
N ILE A 81 21.96 -12.60 -5.31
CA ILE A 81 20.89 -12.76 -6.31
C ILE A 81 21.26 -12.00 -7.60
N GLY A 82 21.73 -10.75 -7.48
CA GLY A 82 22.14 -9.95 -8.63
C GLY A 82 23.26 -10.58 -9.44
N ILE A 83 24.29 -11.14 -8.77
CA ILE A 83 25.37 -11.86 -9.43
C ILE A 83 24.84 -13.14 -10.08
N GLY A 84 23.97 -13.90 -9.39
CA GLY A 84 23.34 -15.10 -9.93
C GLY A 84 22.53 -14.81 -11.20
N LEU A 85 21.79 -13.72 -11.22
CA LEU A 85 21.02 -13.26 -12.38
C LEU A 85 21.94 -12.87 -13.56
N LEU A 86 23.04 -12.16 -13.28
CA LEU A 86 24.04 -11.83 -14.31
C LEU A 86 24.69 -13.07 -14.91
N LEU A 87 25.04 -14.07 -14.08
CA LEU A 87 25.60 -15.34 -14.55
C LEU A 87 24.58 -16.12 -15.37
N LEU A 88 23.32 -16.15 -14.97
CA LEU A 88 22.24 -16.76 -15.74
C LEU A 88 22.10 -16.08 -17.10
N PHE A 89 22.09 -14.75 -17.15
CA PHE A 89 22.03 -14.01 -18.40
C PHE A 89 23.24 -14.29 -19.31
N ALA A 90 24.46 -14.25 -18.78
CA ALA A 90 25.68 -14.58 -19.53
C ALA A 90 25.66 -16.01 -20.07
N SER A 91 25.13 -16.99 -19.30
CA SER A 91 25.03 -18.38 -19.70
C SER A 91 24.13 -18.59 -20.93
N PHE A 92 23.15 -17.72 -21.12
CA PHE A 92 22.24 -17.73 -22.27
C PHE A 92 23.02 -17.43 -23.59
N PHE A 93 23.93 -16.44 -23.56
CA PHE A 93 24.73 -16.08 -24.73
C PHE A 93 25.83 -17.09 -25.06
N THR A 94 26.27 -17.86 -24.07
CA THR A 94 27.32 -18.89 -24.27
C THR A 94 26.78 -20.28 -24.57
N GLY A 95 25.45 -20.46 -24.58
CA GLY A 95 24.78 -21.75 -24.71
C GLY A 95 24.92 -22.66 -23.48
N LEU A 96 25.43 -22.12 -22.35
CA LEU A 96 25.65 -22.85 -21.08
C LEU A 96 24.49 -22.69 -20.10
N PHE A 97 23.26 -22.42 -20.58
CA PHE A 97 22.09 -22.18 -19.75
C PHE A 97 21.77 -23.34 -18.77
N PHE A 98 22.10 -24.58 -19.14
CA PHE A 98 21.98 -25.77 -18.30
C PHE A 98 22.89 -25.73 -17.06
N ILE A 99 23.90 -24.86 -17.01
CA ILE A 99 24.76 -24.59 -15.84
C ILE A 99 24.24 -23.31 -15.10
N GLY A 100 23.86 -22.28 -15.86
CA GLY A 100 23.41 -20.99 -15.30
C GLY A 100 22.12 -21.12 -14.48
N ILE A 101 21.16 -21.91 -14.94
CA ILE A 101 19.89 -22.14 -14.25
C ILE A 101 20.09 -22.78 -12.86
N PRO A 102 20.82 -23.92 -12.72
CA PRO A 102 21.07 -24.50 -11.38
C PRO A 102 21.80 -23.56 -10.42
N ILE A 103 22.80 -22.81 -10.92
CA ILE A 103 23.51 -21.81 -10.10
C ILE A 103 22.55 -20.75 -9.58
N PHE A 104 21.68 -20.21 -10.44
CA PHE A 104 20.69 -19.21 -10.04
C PHE A 104 19.69 -19.76 -9.02
N ILE A 105 19.22 -21.00 -9.20
CA ILE A 105 18.33 -21.67 -8.24
C ILE A 105 19.03 -21.82 -6.87
N ILE A 106 20.31 -22.20 -6.84
CA ILE A 106 21.08 -22.28 -5.59
C ILE A 106 21.19 -20.91 -4.92
N CYS A 107 21.43 -19.82 -5.67
CA CYS A 107 21.43 -18.46 -5.13
C CYS A 107 20.07 -18.10 -4.52
N ILE A 108 18.95 -18.42 -5.17
CA ILE A 108 17.61 -18.19 -4.64
C ILE A 108 17.38 -18.97 -3.35
N ILE A 109 17.67 -20.27 -3.32
CA ILE A 109 17.47 -21.11 -2.13
C ILE A 109 18.32 -20.61 -0.95
N TYR A 110 19.58 -20.25 -1.21
CA TYR A 110 20.48 -19.70 -0.18
C TYR A 110 19.94 -18.39 0.40
N THR A 111 19.48 -17.47 -0.44
CA THR A 111 19.00 -16.15 -0.01
C THR A 111 17.64 -16.21 0.62
N ALA A 112 16.73 -17.07 0.15
CA ALA A 112 15.40 -17.27 0.76
C ALA A 112 15.51 -17.73 2.21
N LYS A 113 16.47 -18.61 2.50
CA LYS A 113 16.72 -19.12 3.87
C LYS A 113 17.14 -18.02 4.86
N HIS A 114 17.70 -16.92 4.38
CA HIS A 114 18.27 -15.84 5.21
C HIS A 114 17.55 -14.48 4.99
N GLY A 115 16.66 -14.38 4.00
CA GLY A 115 16.05 -13.11 3.58
C GLY A 115 15.03 -12.56 4.56
N ASN A 116 14.23 -13.42 5.20
CA ASN A 116 13.12 -12.98 6.05
C ASN A 116 13.56 -12.43 7.42
N ALA A 117 14.81 -12.68 7.84
CA ALA A 117 15.29 -12.29 9.16
C ALA A 117 15.35 -10.77 9.36
N TYR A 118 15.65 -10.00 8.31
CA TYR A 118 15.67 -8.55 8.37
C TYR A 118 14.25 -7.97 8.47
N SER A 119 13.36 -8.38 7.58
CA SER A 119 11.97 -7.91 7.54
C SER A 119 11.24 -8.23 8.84
N SER A 120 11.34 -9.46 9.31
CA SER A 120 10.71 -9.88 10.56
C SER A 120 11.21 -9.07 11.78
N TYR A 121 12.52 -8.84 11.87
CA TYR A 121 13.07 -8.03 12.96
C TYR A 121 12.65 -6.56 12.86
N TYR A 122 12.67 -5.99 11.66
CA TYR A 122 12.23 -4.61 11.39
C TYR A 122 10.76 -4.44 11.82
N LYS A 123 9.85 -5.28 11.32
CA LYS A 123 8.43 -5.22 11.67
C LYS A 123 8.21 -5.38 13.17
N GLN A 124 8.77 -6.42 13.81
CA GLN A 124 8.51 -6.71 15.22
C GLN A 124 9.14 -5.72 16.20
N HIS A 125 10.37 -5.29 15.95
CA HIS A 125 11.13 -4.48 16.92
C HIS A 125 11.11 -2.99 16.60
N ILE A 126 11.27 -2.60 15.33
CA ILE A 126 11.37 -1.19 14.98
C ILE A 126 9.98 -0.57 14.90
N ILE A 127 9.08 -1.16 14.13
CA ILE A 127 7.72 -0.63 13.97
C ILE A 127 6.96 -0.70 15.29
N GLY A 128 7.07 -1.80 16.03
CA GLY A 128 6.43 -1.95 17.33
C GLY A 128 6.89 -0.90 18.36
N VAL A 129 8.19 -0.55 18.38
CA VAL A 129 8.72 0.50 19.26
C VAL A 129 8.30 1.88 18.79
N ALA A 130 8.39 2.17 17.48
CA ALA A 130 7.97 3.44 16.90
C ALA A 130 6.49 3.72 17.17
N LEU A 131 5.63 2.70 17.06
CA LEU A 131 4.20 2.81 17.34
C LEU A 131 3.90 3.11 18.81
N LYS A 132 4.56 2.41 19.74
CA LYS A 132 4.41 2.66 21.18
C LYS A 132 4.85 4.06 21.59
N ASP A 133 5.88 4.58 20.92
CA ASP A 133 6.36 5.94 21.14
C ASP A 133 5.43 7.00 20.54
N TYR A 134 4.68 6.65 19.47
CA TYR A 134 3.64 7.47 18.90
C TYR A 134 2.36 7.48 19.76
N ASP A 135 1.85 6.31 20.13
CA ASP A 135 0.67 6.15 20.98
C ASP A 135 0.68 4.80 21.71
N ASN A 136 0.74 4.85 23.05
CA ASN A 136 0.77 3.64 23.86
C ASN A 136 -0.54 2.82 23.87
N ASN A 137 -1.65 3.43 23.39
CA ASN A 137 -2.95 2.75 23.28
C ASN A 137 -3.02 1.86 22.04
N LEU A 138 -2.03 1.92 21.15
CA LEU A 138 -1.97 1.12 19.94
C LEU A 138 -1.06 -0.09 20.10
N SER A 139 -1.46 -1.20 19.51
CA SER A 139 -0.71 -2.47 19.49
C SER A 139 -0.53 -2.96 18.07
N TYR A 140 0.65 -3.48 17.74
CA TYR A 140 1.03 -3.94 16.40
C TYR A 140 1.17 -5.46 16.33
N PHE A 141 0.59 -6.06 15.30
CA PHE A 141 0.56 -7.49 15.01
C PHE A 141 0.97 -7.71 13.56
N PRO A 142 2.24 -7.97 13.27
CA PRO A 142 2.78 -7.98 11.89
C PRO A 142 2.22 -9.08 10.97
N THR A 143 1.66 -10.16 11.54
CA THR A 143 1.13 -11.31 10.80
C THR A 143 -0.40 -11.42 10.86
N GLU A 144 -1.07 -10.50 11.54
CA GLU A 144 -2.52 -10.39 11.58
C GLU A 144 -2.98 -9.26 10.66
N GLY A 145 -4.25 -9.27 10.27
CA GLY A 145 -4.86 -8.22 9.45
C GLY A 145 -6.36 -8.10 9.70
N ILE A 146 -6.98 -7.11 9.10
CA ILE A 146 -8.44 -6.98 9.02
C ILE A 146 -8.99 -8.21 8.31
N SER A 147 -10.05 -8.81 8.86
CA SER A 147 -10.68 -9.98 8.24
C SER A 147 -11.36 -9.63 6.91
N SER A 148 -11.45 -10.60 6.00
CA SER A 148 -12.22 -10.43 4.76
C SER A 148 -13.68 -10.08 5.02
N GLN A 149 -14.27 -10.53 6.13
CA GLN A 149 -15.63 -10.19 6.51
C GLN A 149 -15.77 -8.71 6.88
N GLU A 150 -14.84 -8.15 7.66
CA GLU A 150 -14.82 -6.73 8.01
C GLU A 150 -14.59 -5.86 6.77
N TYR A 151 -13.68 -6.27 5.88
CA TYR A 151 -13.43 -5.58 4.61
C TYR A 151 -14.66 -5.60 3.69
N ASN A 152 -15.29 -6.76 3.53
CA ASN A 152 -16.47 -6.92 2.66
C ASN A 152 -17.69 -6.14 3.13
N TYR A 153 -17.78 -5.81 4.43
CA TYR A 153 -18.86 -4.98 4.96
C TYR A 153 -18.88 -3.57 4.34
N ALA A 154 -17.72 -3.08 3.92
CA ALA A 154 -17.61 -1.78 3.24
C ALA A 154 -18.03 -1.82 1.76
N HIS A 155 -18.22 -2.99 1.14
CA HIS A 155 -18.58 -3.13 -0.27
C HIS A 155 -17.70 -2.29 -1.20
N PHE A 156 -16.37 -2.38 -1.06
CA PHE A 156 -15.45 -1.67 -1.93
C PHE A 156 -15.46 -2.27 -3.34
N GLU A 157 -15.03 -3.53 -3.48
CA GLU A 157 -15.06 -4.30 -4.74
C GLU A 157 -15.28 -5.79 -4.46
N SER A 158 -15.65 -6.55 -5.51
CA SER A 158 -15.61 -8.02 -5.48
C SER A 158 -14.21 -8.48 -5.87
N TYR A 159 -13.70 -9.52 -5.22
CA TYR A 159 -12.37 -10.10 -5.47
C TYR A 159 -12.39 -11.62 -5.32
N ASP A 160 -11.38 -12.30 -5.90
CA ASP A 160 -11.19 -13.75 -5.79
C ASP A 160 -10.17 -14.13 -4.72
N ARG A 161 -9.19 -13.24 -4.46
CA ARG A 161 -8.18 -13.44 -3.41
C ARG A 161 -8.11 -12.24 -2.48
N TYR A 162 -7.96 -12.54 -1.20
CA TYR A 162 -7.79 -11.56 -0.12
C TYR A 162 -6.57 -11.93 0.71
N HIS A 163 -5.72 -10.95 0.97
CA HIS A 163 -4.64 -11.04 1.93
C HIS A 163 -4.62 -9.78 2.79
N SER A 164 -4.32 -9.93 4.08
CA SER A 164 -4.15 -8.79 4.97
C SER A 164 -3.11 -9.10 6.03
N GLU A 165 -2.25 -8.11 6.33
CA GLU A 165 -1.19 -8.19 7.33
C GLU A 165 -0.93 -6.81 7.98
N ASP A 166 0.06 -6.75 8.88
CA ASP A 166 0.48 -5.50 9.54
C ASP A 166 -0.64 -4.81 10.33
N LEU A 167 -1.42 -5.59 11.10
CA LEU A 167 -2.52 -5.07 11.90
C LEU A 167 -2.03 -4.17 13.04
N ILE A 168 -2.54 -2.96 13.08
CA ILE A 168 -2.50 -2.10 14.26
C ILE A 168 -3.91 -1.95 14.79
N LYS A 169 -4.08 -2.17 16.07
CA LYS A 169 -5.37 -2.01 16.75
C LYS A 169 -5.24 -1.34 18.10
N GLY A 170 -6.30 -0.69 18.54
CA GLY A 170 -6.38 -0.05 19.85
C GLY A 170 -7.44 1.05 19.87
N ASP A 171 -7.08 2.15 20.49
CA ASP A 171 -7.89 3.35 20.62
C ASP A 171 -7.15 4.52 19.97
N LEU A 172 -7.83 5.24 19.09
CA LEU A 172 -7.31 6.42 18.43
C LEU A 172 -8.15 7.64 18.83
N ASP A 173 -7.66 8.43 19.78
CA ASP A 173 -8.35 9.60 20.36
C ASP A 173 -9.76 9.27 20.89
N GLY A 174 -9.90 8.15 21.61
CA GLY A 174 -11.18 7.71 22.22
C GLY A 174 -12.06 6.87 21.30
N LEU A 175 -11.63 6.57 20.07
CA LEU A 175 -12.37 5.73 19.13
C LEU A 175 -11.70 4.37 18.95
N PRO A 176 -12.44 3.26 19.06
CA PRO A 176 -11.91 1.95 18.66
C PRO A 176 -11.40 2.00 17.22
N PHE A 177 -10.18 1.53 17.02
CA PHE A 177 -9.43 1.69 15.78
C PHE A 177 -8.70 0.41 15.39
N VAL A 178 -8.78 0.06 14.12
CA VAL A 178 -7.92 -0.93 13.47
C VAL A 178 -7.44 -0.40 12.13
N ILE A 179 -6.22 -0.74 11.74
CA ILE A 179 -5.69 -0.53 10.39
C ILE A 179 -4.77 -1.68 10.02
N SER A 180 -4.81 -2.12 8.77
CA SER A 180 -3.87 -3.11 8.25
C SER A 180 -3.66 -2.92 6.77
N ASP A 181 -2.58 -3.51 6.24
CA ASP A 181 -2.44 -3.68 4.81
C ASP A 181 -3.45 -4.69 4.30
N VAL A 182 -4.08 -4.36 3.19
CA VAL A 182 -5.02 -5.22 2.47
C VAL A 182 -4.59 -5.31 1.01
N HIS A 183 -4.59 -6.52 0.48
CA HIS A 183 -4.34 -6.82 -0.92
C HIS A 183 -5.48 -7.68 -1.47
N THR A 184 -6.17 -7.16 -2.48
CA THR A 184 -7.24 -7.88 -3.19
C THR A 184 -6.85 -8.10 -4.65
N GLU A 185 -7.21 -9.28 -5.18
CA GLU A 185 -6.91 -9.66 -6.55
C GLU A 185 -8.14 -10.29 -7.22
N ASP A 186 -8.29 -10.01 -8.52
CA ASP A 186 -9.28 -10.60 -9.40
C ASP A 186 -8.63 -11.66 -10.29
N ARG A 187 -9.32 -12.79 -10.45
CA ARG A 187 -8.90 -13.86 -11.34
C ARG A 187 -9.34 -13.55 -12.76
N ARG A 188 -8.39 -13.56 -13.68
CA ARG A 188 -8.65 -13.38 -15.11
C ARG A 188 -8.11 -14.55 -15.91
N GLU A 189 -8.70 -14.76 -17.08
CA GLU A 189 -8.30 -15.76 -18.05
C GLU A 189 -7.88 -15.06 -19.32
N ASP A 190 -6.76 -15.46 -19.91
CA ASP A 190 -6.31 -14.95 -21.20
C ASP A 190 -6.94 -15.70 -22.38
N SER A 191 -6.61 -15.30 -23.61
CA SER A 191 -7.13 -15.91 -24.83
C SER A 191 -6.75 -17.37 -25.02
N ASP A 192 -5.71 -17.84 -24.35
CA ASP A 192 -5.17 -19.20 -24.45
C ASP A 192 -5.73 -20.13 -23.33
N GLY A 193 -6.56 -19.56 -22.43
CA GLY A 193 -7.17 -20.26 -21.31
C GLY A 193 -6.30 -20.29 -20.04
N ASP A 194 -5.16 -19.60 -20.05
CA ASP A 194 -4.31 -19.50 -18.88
C ASP A 194 -4.87 -18.48 -17.88
N THR A 195 -4.84 -18.85 -16.59
CA THR A 195 -5.37 -18.02 -15.51
C THR A 195 -4.26 -17.17 -14.90
N TYR A 196 -4.54 -15.87 -14.73
CA TYR A 196 -3.67 -14.94 -14.02
C TYR A 196 -4.48 -14.09 -13.03
N TYR A 197 -3.79 -13.43 -12.08
CA TYR A 197 -4.41 -12.57 -11.09
C TYR A 197 -3.99 -11.13 -11.32
N VAL A 198 -4.96 -10.22 -11.19
CA VAL A 198 -4.76 -8.77 -11.32
C VAL A 198 -5.07 -8.13 -9.98
N THR A 199 -4.14 -7.35 -9.44
CA THR A 199 -4.37 -6.56 -8.24
C THR A 199 -5.48 -5.55 -8.50
N LEU A 200 -6.52 -5.59 -7.65
CA LEU A 200 -7.59 -4.60 -7.62
C LEU A 200 -7.26 -3.47 -6.65
N PHE A 201 -6.77 -3.85 -5.48
CA PHE A 201 -6.34 -2.90 -4.45
C PHE A 201 -5.12 -3.43 -3.69
N HIS A 202 -4.22 -2.52 -3.31
CA HIS A 202 -3.12 -2.82 -2.42
C HIS A 202 -2.75 -1.59 -1.59
N GLY A 203 -3.02 -1.64 -0.30
CA GLY A 203 -2.72 -0.54 0.61
C GLY A 203 -3.40 -0.65 1.97
N PRO A 204 -3.19 0.34 2.84
CA PRO A 204 -3.79 0.33 4.17
C PRO A 204 -5.29 0.64 4.14
N VAL A 205 -6.01 -0.12 4.94
CA VAL A 205 -7.42 0.10 5.25
C VAL A 205 -7.56 0.32 6.75
N ALA A 206 -8.12 1.48 7.13
CA ALA A 206 -8.43 1.79 8.52
C ALA A 206 -9.93 1.71 8.77
N ILE A 207 -10.32 1.21 9.94
CA ILE A 207 -11.71 1.14 10.40
C ILE A 207 -11.77 1.78 11.79
N LEU A 208 -12.63 2.78 11.93
CA LEU A 208 -12.92 3.41 13.22
C LEU A 208 -14.39 3.20 13.56
N THR A 209 -14.67 3.01 14.84
CA THR A 209 -16.04 2.86 15.32
C THR A 209 -16.46 4.14 16.04
N LEU A 210 -17.50 4.82 15.53
CA LEU A 210 -18.09 5.99 16.16
C LEU A 210 -18.78 5.59 17.46
N GLU A 211 -18.86 6.51 18.42
CA GLU A 211 -19.57 6.26 19.68
C GLU A 211 -21.06 5.98 19.49
N LYS A 212 -21.67 6.54 18.44
CA LYS A 212 -23.11 6.44 18.17
C LYS A 212 -23.39 6.19 16.69
N PRO A 213 -24.46 5.42 16.39
CA PRO A 213 -24.88 5.22 15.01
C PRO A 213 -25.38 6.54 14.39
N THR A 214 -25.07 6.71 13.11
CA THR A 214 -25.44 7.91 12.33
C THR A 214 -26.74 7.71 11.55
N ASN A 215 -27.13 6.45 11.31
CA ASN A 215 -28.26 6.07 10.46
C ASN A 215 -28.16 6.70 9.06
N ILE A 216 -26.96 6.68 8.49
CA ILE A 216 -26.66 7.18 7.13
C ILE A 216 -25.51 6.37 6.53
N GLN A 217 -25.52 6.27 5.21
CA GLN A 217 -24.39 5.78 4.41
C GLN A 217 -23.85 6.93 3.55
N VAL A 218 -22.54 7.12 3.59
CA VAL A 218 -21.83 8.09 2.77
C VAL A 218 -20.58 7.46 2.20
N SER A 219 -20.40 7.53 0.89
CA SER A 219 -19.19 7.13 0.18
C SER A 219 -18.54 8.37 -0.44
N ILE A 220 -17.31 8.66 -0.08
CA ILE A 220 -16.48 9.72 -0.63
C ILE A 220 -15.37 9.02 -1.44
N ILE A 221 -15.48 9.07 -2.75
CA ILE A 221 -14.66 8.29 -3.68
C ILE A 221 -13.73 9.24 -4.43
N ASP A 222 -12.44 8.93 -4.45
CA ASP A 222 -11.45 9.68 -5.23
C ASP A 222 -11.78 9.57 -6.74
N ASN A 223 -11.85 10.70 -7.44
CA ASN A 223 -12.20 10.75 -8.88
C ASN A 223 -11.25 9.96 -9.79
N THR A 224 -10.10 9.54 -9.28
CA THR A 224 -9.18 8.63 -9.98
C THR A 224 -9.59 7.16 -9.85
N ILE A 225 -10.52 6.84 -8.93
CA ILE A 225 -11.01 5.50 -8.62
C ILE A 225 -12.42 5.40 -9.20
N HIS A 226 -12.60 4.69 -10.30
CA HIS A 226 -13.92 4.51 -10.93
C HIS A 226 -14.66 3.31 -10.34
N LEU A 227 -15.27 3.48 -9.17
CA LEU A 227 -16.15 2.49 -8.55
C LEU A 227 -17.60 2.95 -8.70
N GLY A 228 -18.44 2.15 -9.36
CA GLY A 228 -19.89 2.37 -9.38
C GLY A 228 -20.46 2.06 -8.00
N THR A 229 -21.17 3.00 -7.39
CA THR A 229 -21.98 2.76 -6.18
C THR A 229 -23.44 2.70 -6.58
N GLY A 230 -24.24 1.90 -5.87
CA GLY A 230 -25.69 1.86 -6.05
C GLY A 230 -26.42 3.06 -5.44
N ASP A 231 -25.70 3.97 -4.78
CA ASP A 231 -26.23 5.11 -4.04
C ASP A 231 -26.44 6.34 -4.92
N THR A 232 -27.13 7.35 -4.36
CA THR A 232 -27.44 8.58 -5.09
C THR A 232 -26.27 9.55 -5.00
N TYR A 233 -25.79 10.05 -6.14
CA TYR A 233 -24.79 11.11 -6.22
C TYR A 233 -25.24 12.39 -5.50
N LEU A 234 -24.35 12.98 -4.73
CA LEU A 234 -24.53 14.22 -3.99
C LEU A 234 -23.54 15.27 -4.51
N GLU A 235 -24.06 16.31 -5.17
CA GLU A 235 -23.28 17.49 -5.55
C GLU A 235 -22.89 18.31 -4.32
N MET A 236 -21.61 18.64 -4.20
CA MET A 236 -21.06 19.37 -3.06
C MET A 236 -20.86 20.85 -3.38
N ASP A 237 -21.11 21.72 -2.39
CA ASP A 237 -20.95 23.18 -2.55
C ASP A 237 -19.48 23.65 -2.68
N ASN A 238 -18.50 22.78 -2.38
CA ASN A 238 -17.09 23.08 -2.46
C ASN A 238 -16.50 22.60 -3.80
N PRO A 239 -16.22 23.50 -4.79
CA PRO A 239 -15.72 23.10 -6.10
C PRO A 239 -14.38 22.38 -6.05
N GLU A 240 -13.50 22.74 -5.09
CA GLU A 240 -12.22 22.07 -4.94
C GLU A 240 -12.37 20.65 -4.41
N PHE A 241 -13.38 20.41 -3.57
CA PHE A 241 -13.69 19.06 -3.10
C PHE A 241 -14.24 18.21 -4.26
N GLU A 242 -15.14 18.74 -5.06
CA GLU A 242 -15.69 18.10 -6.26
C GLU A 242 -14.65 17.80 -7.34
N GLU A 243 -13.59 18.61 -7.44
CA GLU A 243 -12.47 18.31 -8.35
C GLU A 243 -11.75 16.99 -7.99
N HIS A 244 -11.81 16.60 -6.73
CA HIS A 244 -11.05 15.46 -6.22
C HIS A 244 -11.91 14.27 -5.79
N TYR A 245 -13.16 14.50 -5.42
CA TYR A 245 -14.02 13.46 -4.84
C TYR A 245 -15.45 13.51 -5.36
N ASP A 246 -15.98 12.33 -5.69
CA ASP A 246 -17.41 12.09 -5.86
C ASP A 246 -18.04 11.63 -4.54
N VAL A 247 -19.21 12.14 -4.22
CA VAL A 247 -19.95 11.77 -3.00
C VAL A 247 -21.24 11.03 -3.36
N TYR A 248 -21.45 9.90 -2.71
CA TYR A 248 -22.68 9.11 -2.84
C TYR A 248 -23.29 8.84 -1.47
N THR A 249 -24.64 8.83 -1.39
CA THR A 249 -25.34 8.65 -0.11
C THR A 249 -26.76 8.11 -0.30
N ASP A 250 -27.29 7.50 0.74
CA ASP A 250 -28.69 7.09 0.85
C ASP A 250 -29.62 8.25 1.32
N ASP A 251 -29.07 9.29 1.98
CA ASP A 251 -29.82 10.46 2.49
C ASP A 251 -29.04 11.77 2.27
N LYS A 252 -29.35 12.49 1.19
CA LYS A 252 -28.68 13.76 0.83
C LYS A 252 -28.75 14.82 1.94
N VAL A 253 -29.88 14.93 2.64
CA VAL A 253 -30.07 15.98 3.67
C VAL A 253 -29.17 15.71 4.87
N LYS A 254 -29.11 14.48 5.32
CA LYS A 254 -28.21 14.11 6.41
C LYS A 254 -26.75 14.20 5.98
N ALA A 255 -26.42 13.74 4.74
CA ALA A 255 -25.06 13.79 4.23
C ALA A 255 -24.53 15.23 4.15
N MET A 256 -25.32 16.20 3.67
CA MET A 256 -24.94 17.61 3.65
C MET A 256 -24.70 18.20 5.05
N ARG A 257 -25.44 17.73 6.04
CA ARG A 257 -25.21 18.14 7.43
C ARG A 257 -23.97 17.49 8.04
N PHE A 258 -23.63 16.29 7.61
CA PHE A 258 -22.44 15.55 8.03
C PHE A 258 -21.17 16.10 7.36
N LEU A 259 -21.21 16.32 6.04
CA LEU A 259 -20.09 16.83 5.25
C LEU A 259 -20.00 18.36 5.34
N THR A 260 -19.82 18.87 6.55
CA THR A 260 -19.60 20.30 6.78
C THR A 260 -18.36 20.80 6.05
N PRO A 261 -18.22 22.12 5.79
CA PRO A 261 -16.99 22.68 5.22
C PRO A 261 -15.73 22.31 6.02
N SER A 262 -15.84 22.13 7.34
CA SER A 262 -14.71 21.70 8.17
C SER A 262 -14.28 20.26 7.83
N VAL A 263 -15.22 19.32 7.70
CA VAL A 263 -14.95 17.93 7.33
C VAL A 263 -14.32 17.86 5.94
N THR A 264 -14.94 18.50 4.93
CA THR A 264 -14.43 18.46 3.54
C THR A 264 -13.06 19.10 3.40
N ASN A 265 -12.79 20.19 4.11
CA ASN A 265 -11.47 20.82 4.13
C ASN A 265 -10.41 19.92 4.79
N LYS A 266 -10.72 19.21 5.88
CA LYS A 266 -9.77 18.26 6.49
C LYS A 266 -9.44 17.07 5.58
N ILE A 267 -10.43 16.57 4.84
CA ILE A 267 -10.21 15.54 3.82
C ILE A 267 -9.26 16.06 2.72
N LEU A 268 -9.50 17.27 2.21
CA LEU A 268 -8.63 17.92 1.23
C LEU A 268 -7.21 18.19 1.79
N ASP A 269 -7.10 18.65 3.05
CA ASP A 269 -5.82 18.87 3.70
C ASP A 269 -5.00 17.57 3.76
N LEU A 270 -5.61 16.44 4.16
CA LEU A 270 -4.95 15.14 4.21
C LEU A 270 -4.48 14.71 2.81
N ARG A 271 -5.35 14.83 1.79
CA ARG A 271 -5.00 14.53 0.40
C ARG A 271 -3.80 15.35 -0.09
N LYS A 272 -3.88 16.68 0.06
CA LYS A 272 -2.90 17.62 -0.49
C LYS A 272 -1.57 17.61 0.27
N SER A 273 -1.62 17.39 1.59
CA SER A 273 -0.41 17.40 2.42
C SER A 273 0.57 16.33 2.02
N TYR A 274 0.10 15.18 1.54
CA TYR A 274 0.96 14.03 1.26
C TYR A 274 0.76 13.41 -0.12
N ASP A 275 0.02 14.09 -1.03
CA ASP A 275 -0.30 13.58 -2.38
C ASP A 275 -0.94 12.16 -2.29
N LEU A 276 -1.93 12.03 -1.41
CA LEU A 276 -2.59 10.76 -1.12
C LEU A 276 -3.86 10.60 -1.96
N HIS A 277 -4.04 9.42 -2.52
CA HIS A 277 -5.30 8.97 -3.10
C HIS A 277 -5.97 8.03 -2.11
N PHE A 278 -7.17 8.34 -1.70
CA PHE A 278 -7.92 7.53 -0.74
C PHE A 278 -9.43 7.78 -0.86
N GLU A 279 -10.19 6.84 -0.37
CA GLU A 279 -11.63 6.94 -0.23
C GLU A 279 -12.06 6.78 1.23
N ILE A 280 -13.24 7.32 1.56
CA ILE A 280 -13.84 7.20 2.88
C ILE A 280 -15.24 6.65 2.71
N LYS A 281 -15.60 5.65 3.53
CA LYS A 281 -16.99 5.19 3.64
C LYS A 281 -17.46 5.28 5.08
N LEU A 282 -18.56 5.97 5.30
CA LEU A 282 -19.32 5.96 6.55
C LEU A 282 -20.50 5.01 6.35
N LEU A 283 -20.54 3.97 7.16
CA LEU A 283 -21.61 2.97 7.16
C LEU A 283 -22.16 2.88 8.57
N ASP A 284 -23.18 3.70 8.84
CA ASP A 284 -23.82 3.86 10.14
C ASP A 284 -22.82 4.25 11.25
N GLN A 285 -22.18 3.29 11.91
CA GLN A 285 -21.25 3.52 13.01
C GLN A 285 -19.79 3.30 12.62
N LEU A 286 -19.53 2.72 11.46
CA LEU A 286 -18.19 2.40 10.99
C LEU A 286 -17.71 3.42 9.96
N VAL A 287 -16.50 3.93 10.16
CA VAL A 287 -15.82 4.81 9.20
C VAL A 287 -14.60 4.08 8.65
N TYR A 288 -14.59 3.85 7.35
CA TYR A 288 -13.49 3.23 6.62
C TYR A 288 -12.68 4.30 5.91
N PHE A 289 -11.36 4.19 5.99
CA PHE A 289 -10.41 4.89 5.13
C PHE A 289 -9.64 3.85 4.33
N ARG A 290 -9.52 4.03 3.03
CA ARG A 290 -8.81 3.12 2.13
C ARG A 290 -7.83 3.92 1.29
N PHE A 291 -6.51 3.69 1.47
CA PHE A 291 -5.45 4.48 0.87
C PHE A 291 -4.72 3.72 -0.25
N GLU A 292 -4.57 4.32 -1.41
CA GLU A 292 -3.82 3.76 -2.54
C GLU A 292 -2.34 4.14 -2.48
N ILE A 293 -1.61 3.61 -1.53
CA ILE A 293 -0.19 3.93 -1.33
C ILE A 293 0.75 2.72 -1.40
N GLY A 294 0.19 1.53 -1.65
CA GLY A 294 0.93 0.26 -1.58
C GLY A 294 1.11 -0.22 -0.14
N GLU A 295 1.92 -1.26 0.02
CA GLU A 295 2.15 -1.95 1.27
C GLU A 295 2.81 -1.06 2.32
N LEU A 296 2.34 -1.16 3.57
CA LEU A 296 2.93 -0.52 4.75
C LEU A 296 4.22 -1.25 5.17
N PHE A 297 5.10 -0.52 5.86
CA PHE A 297 6.26 -1.08 6.55
C PHE A 297 7.13 -2.03 5.72
N VAL A 298 7.23 -1.79 4.41
CA VAL A 298 8.14 -2.55 3.54
C VAL A 298 9.58 -2.20 3.89
N PRO A 299 10.36 -3.14 4.43
CA PRO A 299 11.74 -2.85 4.78
C PRO A 299 12.60 -2.67 3.52
N ASN A 300 13.38 -1.60 3.49
CA ASN A 300 14.33 -1.32 2.42
C ASN A 300 15.77 -1.34 2.94
N ALA A 301 16.35 -2.54 3.02
CA ALA A 301 17.71 -2.72 3.55
C ALA A 301 18.78 -1.88 2.82
N SER A 302 18.53 -1.42 1.60
CA SER A 302 19.48 -0.63 0.80
C SER A 302 19.37 0.88 1.05
N ASP A 303 18.24 1.36 1.61
CA ASP A 303 17.99 2.78 1.83
C ASP A 303 17.29 3.04 3.17
N THR A 304 18.11 3.23 4.21
CA THR A 304 17.66 3.49 5.58
C THR A 304 16.91 4.83 5.70
N ARG A 305 17.25 5.81 4.87
CA ARG A 305 16.59 7.10 4.93
C ARG A 305 15.18 7.00 4.37
N LYS A 306 15.00 6.19 3.33
CA LYS A 306 13.67 5.84 2.81
C LYS A 306 12.83 5.14 3.87
N GLU A 307 13.37 4.15 4.59
CA GLU A 307 12.65 3.49 5.69
C GLU A 307 12.19 4.49 6.77
N ALA A 308 13.06 5.43 7.16
CA ALA A 308 12.71 6.45 8.14
C ALA A 308 11.58 7.37 7.65
N MET A 309 11.58 7.71 6.36
CA MET A 309 10.54 8.52 5.74
C MET A 309 9.22 7.77 5.62
N ASP A 310 9.24 6.48 5.28
CA ASP A 310 8.05 5.65 5.20
C ASP A 310 7.38 5.52 6.58
N ILE A 311 8.16 5.34 7.66
CA ILE A 311 7.64 5.36 9.05
C ILE A 311 7.01 6.73 9.37
N ALA A 312 7.69 7.83 9.02
CA ALA A 312 7.16 9.18 9.28
C ALA A 312 5.85 9.42 8.52
N LEU A 313 5.78 9.06 7.23
CA LEU A 313 4.56 9.18 6.43
C LEU A 313 3.40 8.42 7.04
N TYR A 314 3.65 7.21 7.53
CA TYR A 314 2.62 6.41 8.15
C TYR A 314 1.98 7.11 9.36
N PHE A 315 2.79 7.66 10.27
CA PHE A 315 2.25 8.38 11.42
C PHE A 315 1.54 9.69 11.04
N GLU A 316 1.96 10.33 9.95
CA GLU A 316 1.24 11.49 9.41
C GLU A 316 -0.12 11.11 8.82
N ILE A 317 -0.26 9.93 8.22
CA ILE A 317 -1.56 9.40 7.80
C ILE A 317 -2.47 9.18 9.03
N LEU A 318 -1.94 8.60 10.11
CA LEU A 318 -2.69 8.45 11.35
C LEU A 318 -3.12 9.80 11.95
N ASN A 319 -2.25 10.82 11.95
CA ASN A 319 -2.60 12.16 12.38
C ASN A 319 -3.71 12.76 11.51
N GLY A 320 -3.63 12.59 10.19
CA GLY A 320 -4.66 13.05 9.26
C GLY A 320 -6.00 12.35 9.48
N ILE A 321 -5.99 11.04 9.74
CA ILE A 321 -7.21 10.29 10.11
C ILE A 321 -7.80 10.87 11.40
N LYS A 322 -6.99 11.12 12.45
CA LYS A 322 -7.43 11.76 13.70
C LYS A 322 -8.10 13.11 13.43
N ASP A 323 -7.49 13.95 12.63
CA ASP A 323 -8.00 15.28 12.30
C ASP A 323 -9.36 15.20 11.58
N VAL A 324 -9.48 14.33 10.57
CA VAL A 324 -10.76 14.11 9.87
C VAL A 324 -11.82 13.57 10.81
N MET A 325 -11.48 12.57 11.64
CA MET A 325 -12.41 11.95 12.59
C MET A 325 -12.90 12.92 13.66
N LYS A 326 -12.04 13.82 14.11
CA LYS A 326 -12.41 14.88 15.05
C LYS A 326 -13.51 15.79 14.46
N GLU A 327 -13.37 16.20 13.20
CA GLU A 327 -14.39 17.03 12.54
C GLU A 327 -15.66 16.22 12.25
N ILE A 328 -15.55 14.95 11.90
CA ILE A 328 -16.69 14.04 11.77
C ILE A 328 -17.47 13.95 13.07
N ASN A 329 -16.82 13.70 14.20
CA ASN A 329 -17.48 13.64 15.51
C ASN A 329 -18.16 14.97 15.88
N ASN A 330 -17.49 16.09 15.64
CA ASN A 330 -18.08 17.42 15.85
C ASN A 330 -19.37 17.60 15.03
N SER A 331 -19.36 17.19 13.75
CA SER A 331 -20.54 17.32 12.88
C SER A 331 -21.72 16.46 13.36
N ILE A 332 -21.45 15.24 13.86
CA ILE A 332 -22.48 14.34 14.41
C ILE A 332 -23.13 14.93 15.67
N GLU A 333 -22.38 15.62 16.52
CA GLU A 333 -22.95 16.31 17.70
C GLU A 333 -23.90 17.42 17.31
N PHE A 334 -23.65 18.15 16.22
CA PHE A 334 -24.57 19.17 15.71
C PHE A 334 -25.88 18.59 15.15
N LEU A 335 -25.88 17.35 14.64
CA LEU A 335 -27.07 16.67 14.12
C LEU A 335 -28.11 16.36 15.24
N LYS A 336 -27.72 16.44 16.52
CA LYS A 336 -28.55 16.10 17.69
C LYS A 336 -29.28 17.29 18.30
N LYS A 337 -28.95 18.50 17.87
CA LYS A 337 -29.59 19.75 18.29
C LYS A 337 -30.60 20.22 17.26
#